data_597141070c75ce767b5d703b550f2553
#
_entry.id   597141070c75ce767b5d703b550f2553
#
_cell.length_a   1.000
_cell.length_b   1.000
_cell.length_c   1.000
_cell.angle_alpha   90.00
_cell.angle_beta   90.00
_cell.angle_gamma   90.00
#
_symmetry.space_group_name_H-M   'P 1'
#
loop_
_entity.id
_entity.type
_entity.pdbx_description
1 polymer ?
#
loop_
_entity_poly.entity_id
_entity_poly.type
_entity_poly.pdbx_seq_one_letter_code
_entity_poly.pdbx_strand_id
1 'polypeptide(L)'
;MIDYSQLGLKAGIEVHQQLDTKTKLFCKCPAKIRDDQADIVINRRLRAAAGETGEVDVAAAYEQLRSKHFIYHAYNDSVCNVELDEEPIHDLNDEALNVCLQAALMLNAKVVDKIMVMRKTVVDGSNTSGFQRTAFVAGNGNMELLSGKIGISSVCIEEDSAKIVERGNDFDTYNLSRLGIPLVEIATEPDIKNPEQLREVAEYLGMILRSTKMVKRG
;
A
#
# COMPACT_ATOMS: atom_id res chain seq x y z
N MET A 1 35.92 10.33 5.38
CA MET A 1 34.84 9.72 4.56
C MET A 1 34.53 8.40 5.21
N ILE A 2 33.24 8.08 5.43
CA ILE A 2 32.84 6.81 6.05
C ILE A 2 33.07 5.70 5.02
N ASP A 3 33.75 4.62 5.44
CA ASP A 3 33.88 3.43 4.61
C ASP A 3 32.74 2.45 4.91
N TYR A 4 31.69 2.53 4.10
CA TYR A 4 30.49 1.70 4.25
C TYR A 4 30.76 0.21 4.00
N SER A 5 31.79 -0.13 3.27
CA SER A 5 32.18 -1.52 3.00
C SER A 5 32.71 -2.20 4.26
N GLN A 6 33.51 -1.49 5.03
CA GLN A 6 34.04 -1.97 6.33
C GLN A 6 32.93 -2.08 7.39
N LEU A 7 31.89 -1.23 7.30
CA LEU A 7 30.71 -1.32 8.17
C LEU A 7 29.77 -2.47 7.81
N GLY A 8 29.98 -3.11 6.65
CA GLY A 8 29.10 -4.18 6.17
C GLY A 8 27.68 -3.70 5.87
N LEU A 9 27.49 -2.45 5.41
CA LEU A 9 26.20 -1.89 5.09
C LEU A 9 25.49 -2.74 4.04
N LYS A 10 24.27 -3.15 4.37
CA LYS A 10 23.29 -3.77 3.45
C LYS A 10 21.95 -3.11 3.65
N ALA A 11 21.36 -2.61 2.59
CA ALA A 11 20.04 -1.97 2.63
C ALA A 11 19.22 -2.36 1.41
N GLY A 12 17.91 -2.40 1.58
CA GLY A 12 16.91 -2.40 0.53
C GLY A 12 16.03 -1.19 0.69
N ILE A 13 15.25 -0.89 -0.33
CA ILE A 13 14.19 0.11 -0.26
C ILE A 13 12.86 -0.49 -0.68
N GLU A 14 11.81 0.04 -0.10
CA GLU A 14 10.43 -0.23 -0.45
C GLU A 14 9.80 1.09 -0.91
N VAL A 15 9.17 1.06 -2.06
CA VAL A 15 8.57 2.24 -2.68
C VAL A 15 7.08 1.98 -2.86
N HIS A 16 6.25 2.89 -2.33
CA HIS A 16 4.82 2.92 -2.56
C HIS A 16 4.47 4.09 -3.47
N GLN A 17 3.77 3.81 -4.56
CA GLN A 17 3.34 4.83 -5.51
C GLN A 17 1.85 4.72 -5.79
N GLN A 18 1.10 5.78 -5.48
CA GLN A 18 -0.31 5.88 -5.88
C GLN A 18 -0.44 5.92 -7.40
N LEU A 19 -1.40 5.16 -7.92
CA LEU A 19 -1.75 5.16 -9.33
C LEU A 19 -2.82 6.22 -9.64
N ASP A 20 -2.77 6.73 -10.85
CA ASP A 20 -3.74 7.70 -11.37
C ASP A 20 -4.83 6.98 -12.19
N THR A 21 -5.52 6.05 -11.53
CA THR A 21 -6.64 5.31 -12.09
C THR A 21 -7.95 6.07 -11.94
N LYS A 22 -8.94 5.74 -12.76
CA LYS A 22 -10.28 6.34 -12.65
C LYS A 22 -11.02 5.91 -11.40
N THR A 23 -10.86 4.65 -11.01
CA THR A 23 -11.55 4.06 -9.87
C THR A 23 -10.56 3.43 -8.89
N LYS A 24 -11.03 3.19 -7.69
CA LYS A 24 -10.30 2.50 -6.63
C LYS A 24 -10.03 1.02 -6.99
N LEU A 25 -9.19 0.37 -6.18
CA LEU A 25 -8.66 -0.96 -6.48
C LEU A 25 -9.74 -2.06 -6.50
N PHE A 26 -10.67 -2.01 -5.56
CA PHE A 26 -11.68 -3.06 -5.35
C PHE A 26 -13.11 -2.57 -5.36
N CYS A 27 -13.37 -1.36 -5.88
CA CYS A 27 -14.70 -0.83 -6.08
C CYS A 27 -14.73 0.16 -7.26
N LYS A 28 -15.90 0.70 -7.57
CA LYS A 28 -16.09 1.66 -8.65
C LYS A 28 -16.06 3.12 -8.20
N CYS A 29 -15.77 3.38 -6.92
CA CYS A 29 -15.61 4.74 -6.43
C CYS A 29 -14.44 5.44 -7.12
N PRO A 30 -14.54 6.74 -7.43
CA PRO A 30 -13.44 7.51 -8.01
C PRO A 30 -12.19 7.48 -7.13
N ALA A 31 -11.02 7.31 -7.74
CA ALA A 31 -9.72 7.33 -7.06
C ALA A 31 -9.26 8.77 -6.77
N LYS A 32 -10.04 9.51 -5.98
CA LYS A 32 -9.76 10.90 -5.60
C LYS A 32 -9.78 11.09 -4.09
N ILE A 33 -8.93 11.98 -3.60
CA ILE A 33 -8.93 12.39 -2.19
C ILE A 33 -9.78 13.66 -2.04
N ARG A 34 -10.65 13.66 -1.03
CA ARG A 34 -11.45 14.82 -0.59
C ARG A 34 -10.81 15.37 0.68
N ASP A 35 -10.73 16.69 0.80
CA ASP A 35 -10.20 17.38 1.99
C ASP A 35 -11.20 18.42 2.55
N ASP A 36 -12.41 18.45 2.04
CA ASP A 36 -13.52 19.27 2.50
C ASP A 36 -14.33 18.58 3.61
N GLN A 37 -15.40 19.20 4.04
CA GLN A 37 -16.26 18.65 5.09
C GLN A 37 -16.84 17.29 4.67
N ALA A 38 -16.76 16.32 5.56
CA ALA A 38 -17.30 14.99 5.32
C ALA A 38 -18.84 15.02 5.24
N ASP A 39 -19.39 14.22 4.32
CA ASP A 39 -20.85 14.05 4.20
C ASP A 39 -21.40 13.20 5.35
N ILE A 40 -20.59 12.21 5.80
CA ILE A 40 -20.97 11.27 6.85
C ILE A 40 -19.78 11.10 7.80
N VAL A 41 -20.07 11.08 9.10
CA VAL A 41 -19.07 10.78 10.15
C VAL A 41 -19.49 9.52 10.87
N ILE A 42 -18.61 8.52 10.90
CA ILE A 42 -18.87 7.20 11.47
C ILE A 42 -17.90 6.97 12.64
N ASN A 43 -18.41 6.51 13.77
CA ASN A 43 -17.58 6.17 14.93
C ASN A 43 -17.57 4.65 15.11
N ARG A 44 -16.37 4.07 15.15
CA ARG A 44 -16.15 2.63 15.31
C ARG A 44 -15.09 2.34 16.34
N ARG A 45 -15.09 1.10 16.84
CA ARG A 45 -14.00 0.51 17.62
C ARG A 45 -13.42 -0.65 16.87
N LEU A 46 -12.10 -0.83 16.94
CA LEU A 46 -11.46 -2.01 16.39
C LEU A 46 -11.96 -3.25 17.14
N ARG A 47 -12.30 -4.27 16.38
CA ARG A 47 -12.60 -5.60 16.91
C ARG A 47 -11.54 -6.57 16.39
N ALA A 48 -10.77 -7.14 17.30
CA ALA A 48 -9.84 -8.20 16.95
C ALA A 48 -10.65 -9.43 16.52
N ALA A 49 -10.56 -9.75 15.24
CA ALA A 49 -11.20 -10.93 14.66
C ALA A 49 -10.19 -12.09 14.59
N ALA A 50 -10.68 -13.32 14.69
CA ALA A 50 -9.86 -14.49 14.44
C ALA A 50 -9.49 -14.58 12.97
N GLY A 51 -8.25 -14.97 12.69
CA GLY A 51 -7.79 -15.28 11.33
C GLY A 51 -8.37 -16.60 10.81
N GLU A 52 -7.93 -17.03 9.63
CA GLU A 52 -8.39 -18.27 8.99
C GLU A 52 -8.02 -19.53 9.80
N THR A 53 -6.97 -19.44 10.63
CA THR A 53 -6.55 -20.51 11.55
C THR A 53 -7.36 -20.56 12.85
N GLY A 54 -8.26 -19.61 13.09
CA GLY A 54 -9.01 -19.45 14.33
C GLY A 54 -8.25 -18.71 15.43
N GLU A 55 -7.02 -18.29 15.18
CA GLU A 55 -6.20 -17.54 16.13
C GLU A 55 -6.40 -16.03 15.95
N VAL A 56 -6.41 -15.31 17.06
CA VAL A 56 -6.47 -13.83 17.06
C VAL A 56 -5.05 -13.29 17.08
N ASP A 57 -4.77 -12.34 16.18
CA ASP A 57 -3.49 -11.64 16.16
C ASP A 57 -3.23 -10.92 17.49
N VAL A 58 -2.03 -11.13 18.06
CA VAL A 58 -1.66 -10.62 19.40
C VAL A 58 -1.68 -9.09 19.43
N ALA A 59 -1.24 -8.43 18.37
CA ALA A 59 -1.25 -6.96 18.30
C ALA A 59 -2.68 -6.42 18.19
N ALA A 60 -3.55 -7.08 17.40
CA ALA A 60 -4.96 -6.73 17.30
C ALA A 60 -5.70 -6.89 18.63
N ALA A 61 -5.43 -7.98 19.37
CA ALA A 61 -5.98 -8.19 20.70
C ALA A 61 -5.52 -7.11 21.69
N TYR A 62 -4.25 -6.75 21.66
CA TYR A 62 -3.70 -5.69 22.51
C TYR A 62 -4.32 -4.31 22.19
N GLU A 63 -4.41 -3.93 20.92
CA GLU A 63 -5.04 -2.66 20.51
C GLU A 63 -6.54 -2.62 20.88
N GLN A 64 -7.25 -3.75 20.80
CA GLN A 64 -8.63 -3.82 21.27
C GLN A 64 -8.75 -3.51 22.77
N LEU A 65 -7.80 -3.97 23.61
CA LEU A 65 -7.78 -3.67 25.04
C LEU A 65 -7.58 -2.17 25.34
N ARG A 66 -6.89 -1.43 24.46
CA ARG A 66 -6.72 0.02 24.59
C ARG A 66 -8.02 0.78 24.40
N SER A 67 -9.05 0.14 23.84
CA SER A 67 -10.40 0.71 23.66
C SER A 67 -10.43 2.01 22.88
N LYS A 68 -9.45 2.25 21.99
CA LYS A 68 -9.38 3.45 21.16
C LYS A 68 -10.54 3.50 20.18
N HIS A 69 -11.07 4.70 19.95
CA HIS A 69 -12.13 4.96 18.96
C HIS A 69 -11.52 5.38 17.62
N PHE A 70 -12.19 5.01 16.52
CA PHE A 70 -11.84 5.46 15.18
C PHE A 70 -13.02 6.23 14.60
N ILE A 71 -12.76 7.48 14.22
CA ILE A 71 -13.74 8.37 13.59
C ILE A 71 -13.42 8.39 12.11
N TYR A 72 -14.37 7.98 11.28
CA TYR A 72 -14.21 7.92 9.84
C TYR A 72 -15.03 9.00 9.15
N HIS A 73 -14.35 9.81 8.34
CA HIS A 73 -14.94 10.76 7.42
C HIS A 73 -15.21 10.07 6.09
N ALA A 74 -16.48 9.96 5.70
CA ALA A 74 -16.91 9.37 4.46
C ALA A 74 -17.58 10.42 3.55
N TYR A 75 -17.52 10.19 2.24
CA TYR A 75 -17.99 11.09 1.19
C TYR A 75 -18.83 10.30 0.20
N ASN A 76 -20.05 10.74 -0.06
CA ASN A 76 -21.05 10.03 -0.88
C ASN A 76 -20.57 9.74 -2.32
N ASP A 77 -19.63 10.52 -2.83
CA ASP A 77 -19.13 10.41 -4.20
C ASP A 77 -17.82 9.63 -4.34
N SER A 78 -17.20 9.21 -3.25
CA SER A 78 -15.88 8.56 -3.27
C SER A 78 -15.68 7.46 -2.23
N VAL A 79 -16.73 7.12 -1.48
CA VAL A 79 -16.73 6.06 -0.47
C VAL A 79 -18.00 5.23 -0.63
N CYS A 80 -17.88 3.91 -0.63
CA CYS A 80 -19.02 2.99 -0.66
C CYS A 80 -18.91 1.94 0.46
N ASN A 81 -19.79 0.95 0.45
CA ASN A 81 -19.82 -0.10 1.47
C ASN A 81 -18.55 -0.95 1.50
N VAL A 82 -17.79 -1.02 0.39
CA VAL A 82 -16.50 -1.73 0.36
C VAL A 82 -15.49 -1.05 1.28
N GLU A 83 -15.34 0.29 1.22
CA GLU A 83 -14.46 1.03 2.13
C GLU A 83 -14.97 1.05 3.57
N LEU A 84 -16.27 0.83 3.77
CA LEU A 84 -16.88 0.71 5.10
C LEU A 84 -16.79 -0.71 5.68
N ASP A 85 -16.25 -1.68 4.92
CA ASP A 85 -16.26 -3.11 5.29
C ASP A 85 -17.67 -3.66 5.55
N GLU A 86 -18.66 -3.17 4.81
CA GLU A 86 -20.08 -3.58 4.87
C GLU A 86 -20.50 -4.41 3.63
N GLU A 87 -19.59 -4.54 2.66
CA GLU A 87 -19.79 -5.27 1.40
C GLU A 87 -18.49 -5.96 0.99
N PRO A 88 -18.53 -7.18 0.41
CA PRO A 88 -17.37 -7.82 -0.17
C PRO A 88 -16.74 -6.98 -1.28
N ILE A 89 -15.43 -7.15 -1.47
CA ILE A 89 -14.70 -6.47 -2.54
C ILE A 89 -15.21 -6.91 -3.92
N HIS A 90 -15.14 -5.98 -4.86
CA HIS A 90 -15.37 -6.26 -6.29
C HIS A 90 -14.08 -6.79 -6.94
N ASP A 91 -14.14 -7.08 -8.23
CA ASP A 91 -12.98 -7.52 -9.00
C ASP A 91 -11.84 -6.48 -8.96
N LEU A 92 -10.60 -6.97 -9.02
CA LEU A 92 -9.40 -6.17 -9.06
C LEU A 92 -9.44 -5.20 -10.26
N ASN A 93 -9.08 -3.96 -10.04
CA ASN A 93 -9.04 -2.93 -11.08
C ASN A 93 -8.01 -3.27 -12.17
N ASP A 94 -8.48 -3.55 -13.40
CA ASP A 94 -7.64 -3.94 -14.54
C ASP A 94 -6.64 -2.83 -14.95
N GLU A 95 -7.04 -1.56 -14.83
CA GLU A 95 -6.17 -0.43 -15.16
C GLU A 95 -4.97 -0.39 -14.21
N ALA A 96 -5.21 -0.58 -12.91
CA ALA A 96 -4.18 -0.65 -11.89
C ALA A 96 -3.27 -1.88 -12.08
N LEU A 97 -3.86 -3.04 -12.37
CA LEU A 97 -3.10 -4.26 -12.64
C LEU A 97 -2.20 -4.09 -13.85
N ASN A 98 -2.68 -3.50 -14.94
CA ASN A 98 -1.88 -3.26 -16.15
C ASN A 98 -0.67 -2.36 -15.87
N VAL A 99 -0.80 -1.33 -15.04
CA VAL A 99 0.33 -0.48 -14.63
C VAL A 99 1.36 -1.26 -13.82
N CYS A 100 0.88 -2.08 -12.88
CA CYS A 100 1.74 -2.94 -12.07
C CYS A 100 2.52 -3.95 -12.93
N LEU A 101 1.85 -4.57 -13.91
CA LEU A 101 2.48 -5.50 -14.87
C LEU A 101 3.54 -4.80 -15.74
N GLN A 102 3.28 -3.57 -16.20
CA GLN A 102 4.27 -2.79 -16.95
C GLN A 102 5.52 -2.52 -16.10
N ALA A 103 5.34 -2.10 -14.85
CA ALA A 103 6.46 -1.88 -13.93
C ALA A 103 7.25 -3.18 -13.69
N ALA A 104 6.55 -4.30 -13.46
CA ALA A 104 7.16 -5.61 -13.27
C ALA A 104 8.01 -6.04 -14.47
N LEU A 105 7.50 -5.86 -15.69
CA LEU A 105 8.23 -6.21 -16.92
C LEU A 105 9.47 -5.33 -17.11
N MET A 106 9.38 -4.02 -16.83
CA MET A 106 10.53 -3.11 -16.92
C MET A 106 11.61 -3.42 -15.86
N LEU A 107 11.23 -4.08 -14.78
CA LEU A 107 12.12 -4.55 -13.71
C LEU A 107 12.60 -6.00 -13.92
N ASN A 108 12.35 -6.59 -15.08
CA ASN A 108 12.67 -7.99 -15.40
C ASN A 108 12.12 -8.99 -14.36
N ALA A 109 11.03 -8.64 -13.69
CA ALA A 109 10.41 -9.47 -12.68
C ALA A 109 9.53 -10.56 -13.31
N LYS A 110 9.51 -11.74 -12.67
CA LYS A 110 8.69 -12.87 -13.09
C LYS A 110 7.27 -12.67 -12.57
N VAL A 111 6.33 -12.51 -13.50
CA VAL A 111 4.90 -12.46 -13.17
C VAL A 111 4.42 -13.84 -12.72
N VAL A 112 3.58 -13.87 -11.69
CA VAL A 112 2.97 -15.12 -11.19
C VAL A 112 1.86 -15.63 -12.11
N ASP A 113 1.65 -16.92 -12.15
CA ASP A 113 0.60 -17.54 -12.97
C ASP A 113 -0.82 -17.22 -12.44
N LYS A 114 -0.94 -16.97 -11.14
CA LYS A 114 -2.19 -16.66 -10.47
C LYS A 114 -1.98 -15.58 -9.40
N ILE A 115 -2.69 -14.48 -9.54
CA ILE A 115 -2.67 -13.38 -8.56
C ILE A 115 -3.69 -13.72 -7.47
N MET A 116 -3.22 -13.72 -6.21
CA MET A 116 -4.05 -13.94 -5.03
C MET A 116 -4.07 -12.66 -4.20
N VAL A 117 -5.27 -12.22 -3.83
CA VAL A 117 -5.43 -11.11 -2.89
C VAL A 117 -5.24 -11.64 -1.47
N MET A 118 -4.26 -11.10 -0.77
CA MET A 118 -3.94 -11.44 0.61
C MET A 118 -4.35 -10.32 1.56
N ARG A 119 -4.39 -10.61 2.85
CA ARG A 119 -4.73 -9.68 3.92
C ARG A 119 -3.51 -9.46 4.82
N LYS A 120 -3.02 -8.23 4.86
CA LYS A 120 -1.93 -7.80 5.73
C LYS A 120 -2.56 -7.09 6.94
N THR A 121 -2.50 -7.69 8.13
CA THR A 121 -3.12 -7.18 9.35
C THR A 121 -2.71 -5.73 9.65
N VAL A 122 -3.68 -4.86 9.89
CA VAL A 122 -3.50 -3.45 10.24
C VAL A 122 -4.33 -3.14 11.48
N VAL A 123 -3.66 -2.70 12.55
CA VAL A 123 -4.28 -2.56 13.87
C VAL A 123 -4.49 -1.11 14.31
N ASP A 124 -4.06 -0.14 13.51
CA ASP A 124 -4.12 1.29 13.87
C ASP A 124 -5.43 1.98 13.44
N GLY A 125 -6.37 1.23 12.84
CA GLY A 125 -7.66 1.76 12.38
C GLY A 125 -7.62 2.41 11.00
N SER A 126 -6.47 2.53 10.35
CA SER A 126 -6.35 3.14 9.02
C SER A 126 -7.03 2.34 7.89
N ASN A 127 -7.34 1.08 8.14
CA ASN A 127 -8.18 0.23 7.30
C ASN A 127 -9.39 -0.23 8.11
N THR A 128 -10.57 0.08 7.65
CA THR A 128 -11.85 -0.24 8.34
C THR A 128 -12.06 -1.73 8.58
N SER A 129 -11.52 -2.58 7.68
CA SER A 129 -11.54 -4.04 7.77
C SER A 129 -10.54 -4.62 8.79
N GLY A 130 -9.61 -3.81 9.31
CA GLY A 130 -8.52 -4.29 10.17
C GLY A 130 -7.37 -4.96 9.40
N PHE A 131 -7.36 -4.90 8.08
CA PHE A 131 -6.28 -5.38 7.22
C PHE A 131 -6.19 -4.58 5.92
N GLN A 132 -5.00 -4.53 5.32
CA GLN A 132 -4.75 -4.00 3.99
C GLN A 132 -4.76 -5.16 2.99
N ARG A 133 -5.49 -5.00 1.88
CA ARG A 133 -5.50 -5.98 0.79
C ARG A 133 -4.31 -5.75 -0.11
N THR A 134 -3.52 -6.79 -0.27
CA THR A 134 -2.27 -6.79 -1.04
C THR A 134 -2.27 -7.97 -1.98
N ALA A 135 -1.92 -7.76 -3.24
CA ALA A 135 -1.77 -8.83 -4.23
C ALA A 135 -0.35 -8.86 -4.77
N PHE A 136 0.34 -9.97 -4.56
CA PHE A 136 1.66 -10.22 -5.16
C PHE A 136 1.50 -10.49 -6.65
N VAL A 137 2.16 -9.67 -7.48
CA VAL A 137 2.04 -9.72 -8.95
C VAL A 137 3.28 -10.33 -9.59
N ALA A 138 4.47 -9.95 -9.11
CA ALA A 138 5.73 -10.43 -9.67
C ALA A 138 6.85 -10.39 -8.63
N GLY A 139 7.91 -11.14 -8.87
CA GLY A 139 9.11 -11.15 -8.04
C GLY A 139 10.34 -11.67 -8.79
N ASN A 140 11.46 -11.81 -8.08
CA ASN A 140 12.71 -12.29 -8.65
C ASN A 140 13.16 -11.46 -9.87
N GLY A 141 12.92 -10.15 -9.82
CA GLY A 141 13.34 -9.19 -10.83
C GLY A 141 14.74 -8.64 -10.58
N ASN A 142 15.14 -7.70 -11.42
CA ASN A 142 16.39 -6.97 -11.22
C ASN A 142 16.41 -5.68 -12.04
N MET A 143 17.26 -4.75 -11.61
CA MET A 143 17.64 -3.57 -12.37
C MET A 143 19.16 -3.51 -12.51
N GLU A 144 19.65 -3.08 -13.65
CA GLU A 144 21.07 -2.85 -13.93
C GLU A 144 21.35 -1.35 -13.88
N LEU A 145 22.16 -0.95 -12.90
CA LEU A 145 22.53 0.44 -12.66
C LEU A 145 24.03 0.63 -12.90
N LEU A 146 24.47 1.89 -12.99
CA LEU A 146 25.90 2.18 -13.10
C LEU A 146 26.69 1.71 -11.88
N SER A 147 26.05 1.79 -10.70
CA SER A 147 26.62 1.31 -9.44
C SER A 147 26.54 -0.21 -9.22
N GLY A 148 25.94 -0.95 -10.14
CA GLY A 148 25.81 -2.41 -10.07
C GLY A 148 24.38 -2.91 -10.17
N LYS A 149 24.23 -4.22 -10.11
CA LYS A 149 22.94 -4.90 -10.20
C LYS A 149 22.24 -4.92 -8.84
N ILE A 150 20.94 -4.61 -8.83
CA ILE A 150 20.06 -4.66 -7.66
C ILE A 150 18.91 -5.62 -7.94
N GLY A 151 18.68 -6.57 -7.05
CA GLY A 151 17.53 -7.48 -7.11
C GLY A 151 16.22 -6.79 -6.72
N ILE A 152 15.13 -7.27 -7.32
CA ILE A 152 13.75 -6.90 -6.96
C ILE A 152 13.11 -8.14 -6.32
N SER A 153 12.78 -8.04 -5.04
CA SER A 153 12.15 -9.13 -4.30
C SER A 153 10.68 -9.27 -4.63
N SER A 154 9.97 -8.15 -4.71
CA SER A 154 8.53 -8.14 -4.96
C SER A 154 8.05 -6.91 -5.72
N VAL A 155 7.00 -7.13 -6.51
CA VAL A 155 6.14 -6.10 -7.10
C VAL A 155 4.72 -6.48 -6.74
N CYS A 156 4.08 -5.66 -5.92
CA CYS A 156 2.73 -5.86 -5.42
C CYS A 156 1.80 -4.75 -5.87
N ILE A 157 0.51 -5.04 -5.87
CA ILE A 157 -0.54 -4.03 -5.97
C ILE A 157 -1.36 -4.07 -4.67
N GLU A 158 -1.59 -2.90 -4.10
CA GLU A 158 -2.21 -2.75 -2.79
C GLU A 158 -3.29 -1.68 -2.80
N GLU A 159 -4.21 -1.75 -1.84
CA GLU A 159 -5.09 -0.63 -1.53
C GLU A 159 -4.39 0.36 -0.58
N ASP A 160 -4.46 1.67 -0.86
CA ASP A 160 -3.97 2.68 0.08
C ASP A 160 -4.85 2.72 1.32
N SER A 161 -4.25 3.01 2.46
CA SER A 161 -4.94 3.19 3.73
C SER A 161 -5.66 4.55 3.81
N ALA A 162 -6.59 4.71 4.72
CA ALA A 162 -7.26 5.98 4.98
C ALA A 162 -6.27 7.08 5.39
N LYS A 163 -6.53 8.32 4.98
CA LYS A 163 -5.69 9.47 5.33
C LYS A 163 -5.96 9.87 6.78
N ILE A 164 -4.89 9.99 7.57
CA ILE A 164 -4.99 10.52 8.92
C ILE A 164 -5.38 12.00 8.86
N VAL A 165 -6.44 12.37 9.59
CA VAL A 165 -6.90 13.74 9.77
C VAL A 165 -6.43 14.27 11.12
N GLU A 166 -6.62 13.47 12.19
CA GLU A 166 -6.28 13.85 13.55
C GLU A 166 -5.87 12.61 14.35
N ARG A 167 -4.90 12.79 15.26
CA ARG A 167 -4.53 11.79 16.26
C ARG A 167 -4.78 12.34 17.65
N GLY A 168 -5.69 11.70 18.38
CA GLY A 168 -5.98 11.98 19.80
C GLY A 168 -5.47 10.88 20.70
N ASN A 169 -5.61 11.10 22.01
CA ASN A 169 -5.24 10.09 23.01
C ASN A 169 -6.18 8.86 22.95
N ASP A 170 -7.49 9.13 22.87
CA ASP A 170 -8.54 8.10 22.94
C ASP A 170 -9.22 7.87 21.58
N PHE A 171 -8.86 8.61 20.56
CA PHE A 171 -9.42 8.48 19.22
C PHE A 171 -8.40 8.83 18.13
N ASP A 172 -8.61 8.29 16.93
CA ASP A 172 -7.99 8.78 15.69
C ASP A 172 -9.07 9.04 14.66
N THR A 173 -8.90 10.12 13.88
CA THR A 173 -9.80 10.48 12.79
C THR A 173 -9.15 10.19 11.45
N TYR A 174 -9.86 9.48 10.60
CA TYR A 174 -9.42 9.06 9.28
C TYR A 174 -10.36 9.53 8.18
N ASN A 175 -9.81 9.89 7.05
CA ASN A 175 -10.54 10.24 5.84
C ASN A 175 -10.54 9.04 4.88
N LEU A 176 -11.70 8.45 4.64
CA LEU A 176 -11.89 7.25 3.83
C LEU A 176 -11.80 7.49 2.32
N SER A 177 -11.78 8.74 1.85
CA SER A 177 -11.66 9.00 0.42
C SER A 177 -10.34 8.47 -0.16
N ARG A 178 -9.26 8.41 0.64
CA ARG A 178 -7.99 7.81 0.24
C ARG A 178 -8.00 6.27 0.28
N LEU A 179 -8.75 5.68 1.22
CA LEU A 179 -8.82 4.22 1.37
C LEU A 179 -9.23 3.56 0.05
N GLY A 180 -8.45 2.56 -0.36
CA GLY A 180 -8.71 1.80 -1.57
C GLY A 180 -8.16 2.41 -2.86
N ILE A 181 -7.48 3.57 -2.83
CA ILE A 181 -6.74 4.08 -3.99
C ILE A 181 -5.63 3.08 -4.32
N PRO A 182 -5.46 2.68 -5.60
CA PRO A 182 -4.44 1.71 -5.95
C PRO A 182 -3.02 2.22 -5.70
N LEU A 183 -2.19 1.38 -5.07
CA LEU A 183 -0.75 1.56 -4.90
C LEU A 183 0.01 0.47 -5.65
N VAL A 184 1.12 0.80 -6.28
CA VAL A 184 2.17 -0.18 -6.60
C VAL A 184 3.22 -0.12 -5.52
N GLU A 185 3.50 -1.27 -4.91
CA GLU A 185 4.63 -1.48 -3.98
C GLU A 185 5.73 -2.23 -4.72
N ILE A 186 6.96 -1.70 -4.65
CA ILE A 186 8.16 -2.36 -5.19
C ILE A 186 9.18 -2.45 -4.06
N ALA A 187 9.59 -3.67 -3.72
CA ALA A 187 10.65 -3.91 -2.76
C ALA A 187 11.91 -4.47 -3.45
N THR A 188 13.06 -3.94 -3.07
CA THR A 188 14.35 -4.42 -3.55
C THR A 188 14.95 -5.46 -2.60
N GLU A 189 15.89 -6.27 -3.11
CA GLU A 189 16.77 -7.03 -2.27
C GLU A 189 17.73 -6.11 -1.49
N PRO A 190 18.34 -6.56 -0.37
CA PRO A 190 19.27 -5.77 0.43
C PRO A 190 20.69 -5.70 -0.21
N ASP A 191 20.74 -5.31 -1.48
CA ASP A 191 21.95 -5.25 -2.29
C ASP A 191 22.64 -3.89 -2.25
N ILE A 192 21.98 -2.88 -1.70
CA ILE A 192 22.47 -1.49 -1.63
C ILE A 192 23.57 -1.41 -0.57
N LYS A 193 24.72 -0.83 -0.94
CA LYS A 193 25.95 -0.82 -0.12
C LYS A 193 26.40 0.58 0.31
N ASN A 194 25.82 1.64 -0.23
CA ASN A 194 26.14 3.01 0.13
C ASN A 194 24.97 3.96 -0.19
N PRO A 195 24.96 5.19 0.36
CA PRO A 195 23.88 6.16 0.14
C PRO A 195 23.75 6.65 -1.31
N GLU A 196 24.86 6.73 -2.05
CA GLU A 196 24.85 7.15 -3.46
C GLU A 196 24.11 6.13 -4.32
N GLN A 197 24.36 4.83 -4.09
CA GLN A 197 23.66 3.74 -4.75
C GLN A 197 22.16 3.73 -4.38
N LEU A 198 21.84 3.99 -3.11
CA LEU A 198 20.45 4.08 -2.66
C LEU A 198 19.68 5.18 -3.43
N ARG A 199 20.30 6.34 -3.60
CA ARG A 199 19.72 7.44 -4.37
C ARG A 199 19.50 7.05 -5.83
N GLU A 200 20.50 6.44 -6.47
CA GLU A 200 20.39 5.95 -7.86
C GLU A 200 19.24 4.97 -8.02
N VAL A 201 19.10 4.01 -7.09
CA VAL A 201 17.99 3.03 -7.05
C VAL A 201 16.64 3.74 -6.98
N ALA A 202 16.49 4.69 -6.05
CA ALA A 202 15.25 5.43 -5.85
C ALA A 202 14.87 6.26 -7.10
N GLU A 203 15.86 6.94 -7.71
CA GLU A 203 15.67 7.73 -8.93
C GLU A 203 15.25 6.84 -10.11
N TYR A 204 15.87 5.68 -10.25
CA TYR A 204 15.57 4.72 -11.32
C TYR A 204 14.16 4.12 -11.18
N LEU A 205 13.77 3.68 -9.97
CA LEU A 205 12.40 3.22 -9.70
C LEU A 205 11.37 4.31 -9.97
N GLY A 206 11.64 5.53 -9.53
CA GLY A 206 10.79 6.66 -9.82
C GLY A 206 10.67 6.98 -11.32
N MET A 207 11.74 6.78 -12.10
CA MET A 207 11.72 6.93 -13.56
C MET A 207 10.83 5.85 -14.21
N ILE A 208 10.99 4.57 -13.81
CA ILE A 208 10.16 3.46 -14.31
C ILE A 208 8.68 3.74 -14.05
N LEU A 209 8.32 4.07 -12.82
CA LEU A 209 6.94 4.34 -12.44
C LEU A 209 6.35 5.52 -13.22
N ARG A 210 7.09 6.62 -13.36
CA ARG A 210 6.64 7.78 -14.15
C ARG A 210 6.52 7.48 -15.65
N SER A 211 7.30 6.54 -16.18
CA SER A 211 7.24 6.16 -17.60
C SER A 211 5.92 5.50 -17.99
N THR A 212 5.20 4.89 -17.04
CA THR A 212 3.86 4.33 -17.25
C THR A 212 2.81 5.40 -17.53
N LYS A 213 3.08 6.67 -17.16
CA LYS A 213 2.17 7.84 -17.25
C LYS A 213 0.88 7.71 -16.42
N MET A 214 0.79 6.72 -15.55
CA MET A 214 -0.40 6.38 -14.78
C MET A 214 -0.14 6.47 -13.27
N VAL A 215 0.82 7.30 -12.86
CA VAL A 215 1.12 7.56 -11.45
C VAL A 215 0.75 8.97 -11.05
N LYS A 216 0.22 9.12 -9.83
CA LYS A 216 -0.04 10.46 -9.27
C LYS A 216 1.28 11.16 -9.00
N ARG A 217 1.32 12.45 -9.33
CA ARG A 217 2.47 13.33 -9.05
C ARG A 217 2.14 14.15 -7.80
N GLY A 218 3.11 14.19 -6.86
CA GLY A 218 3.05 15.06 -5.71
C GLY A 218 3.50 16.48 -6.06
#